data_a21e622d25ea4a3fe3ec9d15fd3ea14a
#
_entry.id   a21e622d25ea4a3fe3ec9d15fd3ea14a
#
_cell.length_a   1.000
_cell.length_b   1.000
_cell.length_c   1.000
_cell.angle_alpha   90.00
_cell.angle_beta   90.00
_cell.angle_gamma   90.00
#
_symmetry.space_group_name_H-M   'P 1'
#
loop_
_entity.id
_entity.type
_entity.pdbx_description
1 polymer ?
#
loop_
_entity_poly.entity_id
_entity_poly.type
_entity_poly.pdbx_seq_one_letter_code
_entity_poly.pdbx_strand_id
1 'polypeptide(L)'
;MNNEELKQYIGIEELTVVEAMQRIDANSAGILFIVDEAKRLQGSVTDGDIRRWIIKTGKLDSKITQVMFGHPRFLLEEERGNAVLFMEEQQITSVPILDENQKVIDIIFAVKKENDKTEFQKTLRGTPVIIMAGGKGTRLYPYTKILPKPLIPIGGIPILERIFRRFCRYGVGDFYLTVNYKKEMIKSYFSELDLPYTIHYVEEDQPLGTAGSIKLIGERFDVPVIIANCDTLIEADYGEVLGFHKESGNDLTIVSSLKNITIPYGVLYSKEQGLVSSMEEKPMLSYFINTGMYIINPEHILRIPDRTIYHMTNLADQLMSGGFKVGMYPISENSFLDMGEFEEMKKMEERINSGVIT
;
A
#
# COMPACT_ATOMS: atom_id res chain seq x y z
N MET A 1 -3.89 -29.30 -5.23
CA MET A 1 -3.60 -28.65 -3.95
C MET A 1 -4.00 -29.58 -2.82
N ASN A 2 -3.29 -29.64 -1.69
CA ASN A 2 -3.74 -30.44 -0.55
C ASN A 2 -4.81 -29.67 0.26
N ASN A 3 -5.53 -30.38 1.16
CA ASN A 3 -6.63 -29.78 1.93
C ASN A 3 -6.20 -28.62 2.86
N GLU A 4 -4.96 -28.60 3.35
CA GLU A 4 -4.45 -27.52 4.20
C GLU A 4 -4.07 -26.29 3.36
N GLU A 5 -3.51 -26.51 2.18
CA GLU A 5 -3.24 -25.42 1.23
C GLU A 5 -4.55 -24.77 0.75
N LEU A 6 -5.56 -25.59 0.44
CA LEU A 6 -6.84 -25.09 -0.05
C LEU A 6 -7.53 -24.18 0.99
N LYS A 7 -7.41 -24.47 2.29
CA LYS A 7 -7.97 -23.62 3.35
C LYS A 7 -7.47 -22.18 3.35
N GLN A 8 -6.28 -21.93 2.82
CA GLN A 8 -5.71 -20.56 2.77
C GLN A 8 -6.45 -19.65 1.78
N TYR A 9 -7.13 -20.24 0.80
CA TYR A 9 -7.82 -19.52 -0.27
C TYR A 9 -9.34 -19.58 -0.14
N ILE A 10 -9.86 -20.23 0.92
CA ILE A 10 -11.30 -20.36 1.18
C ILE A 10 -11.67 -19.58 2.44
N GLY A 11 -12.75 -18.81 2.35
CA GLY A 11 -13.42 -18.15 3.47
C GLY A 11 -14.86 -18.65 3.63
N ILE A 12 -15.44 -18.38 4.79
CA ILE A 12 -16.86 -18.65 5.08
C ILE A 12 -17.65 -17.35 5.03
N GLU A 13 -18.97 -17.44 4.86
CA GLU A 13 -19.88 -16.28 4.71
C GLU A 13 -19.91 -15.35 5.94
N GLU A 14 -19.58 -15.87 7.11
CA GLU A 14 -19.56 -15.11 8.37
C GLU A 14 -18.36 -14.18 8.53
N LEU A 15 -17.33 -14.34 7.70
CA LEU A 15 -16.15 -13.48 7.78
C LEU A 15 -16.50 -12.00 7.66
N THR A 16 -15.82 -11.20 8.45
CA THR A 16 -15.81 -9.73 8.29
C THR A 16 -14.85 -9.30 7.17
N VAL A 17 -15.01 -8.07 6.70
CA VAL A 17 -14.11 -7.46 5.72
C VAL A 17 -12.65 -7.50 6.19
N VAL A 18 -12.39 -7.20 7.47
CA VAL A 18 -11.03 -7.24 8.06
C VAL A 18 -10.46 -8.65 8.03
N GLU A 19 -11.22 -9.66 8.45
CA GLU A 19 -10.78 -11.04 8.45
C GLU A 19 -10.49 -11.55 7.03
N ALA A 20 -11.32 -11.17 6.05
CA ALA A 20 -11.09 -11.50 4.65
C ALA A 20 -9.81 -10.83 4.11
N MET A 21 -9.58 -9.54 4.42
CA MET A 21 -8.33 -8.87 4.08
C MET A 21 -7.11 -9.60 4.62
N GLN A 22 -7.12 -9.99 5.89
CA GLN A 22 -6.02 -10.71 6.52
C GLN A 22 -5.72 -12.03 5.84
N ARG A 23 -6.76 -12.78 5.44
CA ARG A 23 -6.58 -14.04 4.70
C ARG A 23 -6.02 -13.82 3.29
N ILE A 24 -6.50 -12.78 2.60
CA ILE A 24 -5.98 -12.39 1.28
C ILE A 24 -4.50 -11.98 1.40
N ASP A 25 -4.15 -11.22 2.43
CA ASP A 25 -2.77 -10.84 2.70
C ASP A 25 -1.89 -12.06 3.00
N ALA A 26 -2.37 -12.99 3.83
CA ALA A 26 -1.63 -14.18 4.21
C ALA A 26 -1.40 -15.14 3.02
N ASN A 27 -2.38 -15.27 2.10
CA ASN A 27 -2.28 -16.18 0.97
C ASN A 27 -1.52 -15.60 -0.23
N SER A 28 -1.26 -14.31 -0.25
CA SER A 28 -0.52 -13.59 -1.32
C SER A 28 -1.07 -13.77 -2.74
N ALA A 29 -2.28 -14.36 -2.89
CA ALA A 29 -2.93 -14.57 -4.18
C ALA A 29 -3.88 -13.44 -4.57
N GLY A 30 -4.17 -12.52 -3.64
CA GLY A 30 -5.04 -11.38 -3.87
C GLY A 30 -6.53 -11.72 -3.98
N ILE A 31 -6.92 -12.97 -3.70
CA ILE A 31 -8.30 -13.46 -3.80
C ILE A 31 -8.63 -14.47 -2.71
N LEU A 32 -9.91 -14.50 -2.32
CA LEU A 32 -10.50 -15.49 -1.44
C LEU A 32 -11.82 -15.98 -2.04
N PHE A 33 -12.05 -17.29 -2.07
CA PHE A 33 -13.31 -17.90 -2.47
C PHE A 33 -14.17 -18.16 -1.25
N ILE A 34 -15.40 -17.66 -1.28
CA ILE A 34 -16.33 -17.77 -0.15
C ILE A 34 -17.22 -18.99 -0.36
N VAL A 35 -17.36 -19.79 0.69
CA VAL A 35 -18.15 -21.03 0.68
C VAL A 35 -19.13 -21.07 1.84
N ASP A 36 -20.20 -21.86 1.68
CA ASP A 36 -21.14 -22.19 2.77
C ASP A 36 -20.57 -23.29 3.71
N GLU A 37 -21.34 -23.66 4.73
CA GLU A 37 -20.98 -24.73 5.67
C GLU A 37 -20.76 -26.10 5.00
N ALA A 38 -21.39 -26.34 3.85
CA ALA A 38 -21.23 -27.56 3.05
C ALA A 38 -20.03 -27.47 2.08
N LYS A 39 -19.24 -26.39 2.13
CA LYS A 39 -18.10 -26.03 1.24
C LYS A 39 -18.52 -25.77 -0.21
N ARG A 40 -19.76 -25.41 -0.48
CA ARG A 40 -20.22 -25.02 -1.82
C ARG A 40 -19.87 -23.57 -2.09
N LEU A 41 -19.39 -23.28 -3.30
CA LEU A 41 -18.98 -21.96 -3.72
C LEU A 41 -20.16 -20.98 -3.70
N GLN A 42 -20.02 -19.87 -2.97
CA GLN A 42 -21.01 -18.79 -2.84
C GLN A 42 -20.54 -17.50 -3.52
N GLY A 43 -19.24 -17.24 -3.52
CA GLY A 43 -18.69 -16.01 -4.07
C GLY A 43 -17.19 -16.00 -4.15
N SER A 44 -16.65 -14.89 -4.63
CA SER A 44 -15.24 -14.56 -4.57
C SER A 44 -15.07 -13.11 -4.10
N VAL A 45 -13.96 -12.83 -3.45
CA VAL A 45 -13.61 -11.48 -3.04
C VAL A 45 -12.13 -11.24 -3.29
N THR A 46 -11.82 -10.11 -3.90
CA THR A 46 -10.45 -9.66 -4.17
C THR A 46 -10.08 -8.49 -3.26
N ASP A 47 -8.77 -8.19 -3.17
CA ASP A 47 -8.28 -6.97 -2.54
C ASP A 47 -8.95 -5.70 -3.12
N GLY A 48 -9.15 -5.66 -4.45
CA GLY A 48 -9.85 -4.58 -5.12
C GLY A 48 -11.32 -4.43 -4.70
N ASP A 49 -12.05 -5.54 -4.47
CA ASP A 49 -13.44 -5.49 -4.01
C ASP A 49 -13.53 -4.91 -2.60
N ILE A 50 -12.65 -5.36 -1.71
CA ILE A 50 -12.54 -4.86 -0.35
C ILE A 50 -12.18 -3.38 -0.34
N ARG A 51 -11.19 -2.97 -1.14
CA ARG A 51 -10.79 -1.56 -1.26
C ARG A 51 -11.95 -0.68 -1.70
N ARG A 52 -12.68 -1.07 -2.75
CA ARG A 52 -13.87 -0.34 -3.22
C ARG A 52 -14.94 -0.23 -2.13
N TRP A 53 -15.17 -1.30 -1.38
CA TRP A 53 -16.10 -1.29 -0.25
C TRP A 53 -15.68 -0.31 0.84
N ILE A 54 -14.41 -0.34 1.25
CA ILE A 54 -13.87 0.56 2.28
C ILE A 54 -13.99 2.02 1.83
N ILE A 55 -13.60 2.33 0.60
CA ILE A 55 -13.73 3.68 0.02
C ILE A 55 -15.19 4.15 0.04
N LYS A 56 -16.13 3.27 -0.30
CA LYS A 56 -17.55 3.61 -0.39
C LYS A 56 -18.21 3.78 0.97
N THR A 57 -17.84 2.98 1.96
CA THR A 57 -18.62 2.85 3.20
C THR A 57 -17.86 3.25 4.47
N GLY A 58 -16.52 3.21 4.45
CA GLY A 58 -15.67 3.35 5.64
C GLY A 58 -15.77 2.20 6.64
N LYS A 59 -16.50 1.11 6.33
CA LYS A 59 -16.82 0.04 7.28
C LYS A 59 -15.88 -1.14 7.11
N LEU A 60 -15.28 -1.56 8.23
CA LEU A 60 -14.37 -2.71 8.33
C LEU A 60 -15.05 -3.96 8.95
N ASP A 61 -16.10 -3.76 9.73
CA ASP A 61 -16.84 -4.80 10.47
C ASP A 61 -18.00 -5.45 9.70
N SER A 62 -18.18 -5.05 8.44
CA SER A 62 -19.24 -5.60 7.58
C SER A 62 -18.97 -7.06 7.25
N LYS A 63 -20.02 -7.86 7.11
CA LYS A 63 -19.91 -9.25 6.64
C LYS A 63 -19.44 -9.29 5.19
N ILE A 64 -18.61 -10.27 4.87
CA ILE A 64 -18.00 -10.43 3.53
C ILE A 64 -19.06 -10.65 2.44
N THR A 65 -20.22 -11.21 2.79
CA THR A 65 -21.35 -11.40 1.87
C THR A 65 -21.90 -10.10 1.26
N GLN A 66 -21.63 -8.94 1.89
CA GLN A 66 -22.01 -7.64 1.34
C GLN A 66 -21.01 -7.11 0.30
N VAL A 67 -19.83 -7.73 0.21
CA VAL A 67 -18.69 -7.25 -0.59
C VAL A 67 -18.36 -8.21 -1.72
N MET A 68 -18.50 -9.52 -1.47
CA MET A 68 -18.14 -10.57 -2.41
C MET A 68 -18.91 -10.47 -3.72
N PHE A 69 -18.27 -10.88 -4.81
CA PHE A 69 -18.92 -11.11 -6.08
C PHE A 69 -19.67 -12.46 -6.05
N GLY A 70 -21.00 -12.43 -6.15
CA GLY A 70 -21.87 -13.60 -5.95
C GLY A 70 -21.90 -14.62 -7.11
N HIS A 71 -21.25 -14.35 -8.24
CA HIS A 71 -21.25 -15.23 -9.41
C HIS A 71 -19.82 -15.49 -9.92
N PRO A 72 -18.95 -16.07 -9.08
CA PRO A 72 -17.57 -16.31 -9.46
C PRO A 72 -17.48 -17.30 -10.62
N ARG A 73 -16.47 -17.12 -11.48
CA ARG A 73 -16.17 -18.09 -12.52
C ARG A 73 -15.61 -19.36 -11.88
N PHE A 74 -16.01 -20.53 -12.37
CA PHE A 74 -15.53 -21.82 -11.91
C PHE A 74 -15.45 -22.83 -13.06
N LEU A 75 -14.79 -23.95 -12.85
CA LEU A 75 -14.81 -25.12 -13.72
C LEU A 75 -15.24 -26.35 -12.91
N LEU A 76 -15.89 -27.30 -13.58
CA LEU A 76 -16.11 -28.63 -13.02
C LEU A 76 -14.82 -29.46 -13.11
N GLU A 77 -14.71 -30.51 -12.28
CA GLU A 77 -13.52 -31.37 -12.27
C GLU A 77 -13.18 -31.96 -13.64
N GLU A 78 -14.19 -32.31 -14.42
CA GLU A 78 -14.03 -32.81 -15.80
C GLU A 78 -13.35 -31.79 -16.72
N GLU A 79 -13.53 -30.50 -16.47
CA GLU A 79 -13.03 -29.39 -17.27
C GLU A 79 -11.66 -28.89 -16.80
N ARG A 80 -11.09 -29.49 -15.74
CA ARG A 80 -9.80 -29.08 -15.12
C ARG A 80 -8.67 -28.88 -16.13
N GLY A 81 -8.62 -29.72 -17.17
CA GLY A 81 -7.60 -29.63 -18.24
C GLY A 81 -7.64 -28.34 -19.05
N ASN A 82 -8.77 -27.63 -19.04
CA ASN A 82 -8.98 -26.39 -19.78
C ASN A 82 -8.71 -25.13 -18.94
N ALA A 83 -8.31 -25.28 -17.66
CA ALA A 83 -8.22 -24.16 -16.72
C ALA A 83 -7.35 -23.00 -17.21
N VAL A 84 -6.21 -23.28 -17.83
CA VAL A 84 -5.30 -22.23 -18.34
C VAL A 84 -5.96 -21.42 -19.45
N LEU A 85 -6.54 -22.10 -20.45
CA LEU A 85 -7.26 -21.43 -21.55
C LEU A 85 -8.45 -20.65 -21.05
N PHE A 86 -9.23 -21.22 -20.13
CA PHE A 86 -10.37 -20.57 -19.51
C PHE A 86 -9.97 -19.28 -18.77
N MET A 87 -8.88 -19.31 -18.00
CA MET A 87 -8.38 -18.13 -17.31
C MET A 87 -7.91 -17.04 -18.29
N GLU A 88 -7.25 -17.41 -19.39
CA GLU A 88 -6.84 -16.47 -20.44
C GLU A 88 -8.07 -15.82 -21.12
N GLU A 89 -9.08 -16.62 -21.51
CA GLU A 89 -10.30 -16.13 -22.15
C GLU A 89 -11.13 -15.22 -21.24
N GLN A 90 -11.22 -15.58 -19.94
CA GLN A 90 -11.99 -14.82 -18.95
C GLN A 90 -11.21 -13.68 -18.32
N GLN A 91 -9.91 -13.51 -18.64
CA GLN A 91 -9.00 -12.52 -18.06
C GLN A 91 -8.94 -12.59 -16.54
N ILE A 92 -8.89 -13.80 -15.97
CA ILE A 92 -8.78 -14.06 -14.54
C ILE A 92 -7.48 -14.79 -14.21
N THR A 93 -6.99 -14.59 -13.00
CA THR A 93 -5.71 -15.17 -12.53
C THR A 93 -5.87 -16.42 -11.69
N SER A 94 -7.11 -16.81 -11.38
CA SER A 94 -7.40 -18.00 -10.59
C SER A 94 -8.81 -18.52 -10.90
N VAL A 95 -8.98 -19.84 -10.85
CA VAL A 95 -10.27 -20.48 -11.05
C VAL A 95 -10.46 -21.64 -10.06
N PRO A 96 -11.57 -21.66 -9.28
CA PRO A 96 -11.89 -22.77 -8.42
C PRO A 96 -12.44 -23.96 -9.25
N ILE A 97 -12.07 -25.17 -8.85
CA ILE A 97 -12.56 -26.42 -9.41
C ILE A 97 -13.60 -26.98 -8.46
N LEU A 98 -14.77 -27.30 -8.99
CA LEU A 98 -15.89 -27.82 -8.22
C LEU A 98 -16.16 -29.30 -8.54
N ASP A 99 -16.63 -30.02 -7.54
CA ASP A 99 -17.23 -31.35 -7.73
C ASP A 99 -18.69 -31.25 -8.22
N GLU A 100 -19.32 -32.42 -8.49
CA GLU A 100 -20.74 -32.53 -8.90
C GLU A 100 -21.72 -31.89 -7.90
N ASN A 101 -21.33 -31.74 -6.62
CA ASN A 101 -22.13 -31.13 -5.56
C ASN A 101 -21.82 -29.62 -5.36
N GLN A 102 -21.11 -29.00 -6.33
CA GLN A 102 -20.67 -27.60 -6.28
C GLN A 102 -19.70 -27.27 -5.13
N LYS A 103 -19.03 -28.27 -4.55
CA LYS A 103 -18.01 -28.04 -3.51
C LYS A 103 -16.67 -27.68 -4.15
N VAL A 104 -15.98 -26.74 -3.56
CA VAL A 104 -14.62 -26.38 -3.98
C VAL A 104 -13.66 -27.51 -3.56
N ILE A 105 -13.07 -28.17 -4.56
CA ILE A 105 -12.13 -29.28 -4.36
C ILE A 105 -10.68 -28.88 -4.68
N ASP A 106 -10.49 -27.84 -5.50
CA ASP A 106 -9.17 -27.32 -5.84
C ASP A 106 -9.26 -25.88 -6.35
N ILE A 107 -8.11 -25.19 -6.44
CA ILE A 107 -8.00 -23.88 -7.08
C ILE A 107 -6.75 -23.91 -7.97
N ILE A 108 -6.92 -23.47 -9.20
CA ILE A 108 -5.82 -23.35 -10.16
C ILE A 108 -5.50 -21.87 -10.32
N PHE A 109 -4.23 -21.53 -10.19
CA PHE A 109 -3.71 -20.19 -10.41
C PHE A 109 -2.98 -20.13 -11.75
N ALA A 110 -3.12 -18.99 -12.44
CA ALA A 110 -2.32 -18.71 -13.63
C ALA A 110 -0.84 -18.68 -13.24
N VAL A 111 -0.02 -19.42 -13.97
CA VAL A 111 1.43 -19.36 -13.83
C VAL A 111 1.85 -17.98 -14.29
N LYS A 112 2.39 -17.16 -13.39
CA LYS A 112 3.06 -15.91 -13.78
C LYS A 112 4.21 -16.31 -14.70
N LYS A 113 4.07 -16.07 -16.01
CA LYS A 113 5.20 -16.24 -16.94
C LYS A 113 6.27 -15.25 -16.49
N GLU A 114 7.50 -15.71 -16.27
CA GLU A 114 8.65 -14.84 -15.93
C GLU A 114 8.87 -13.70 -16.96
N ASN A 115 8.26 -13.83 -18.13
CA ASN A 115 8.25 -12.82 -19.19
C ASN A 115 7.07 -11.85 -19.16
N ASP A 116 6.08 -12.01 -18.29
CA ASP A 116 5.15 -10.96 -17.93
C ASP A 116 5.87 -9.96 -16.99
N LYS A 117 6.94 -9.34 -17.53
CA LYS A 117 7.20 -7.95 -17.20
C LYS A 117 5.90 -7.26 -17.57
N THR A 118 4.98 -7.16 -16.63
CA THR A 118 3.83 -6.28 -16.71
C THR A 118 4.41 -4.98 -17.24
N GLU A 119 4.19 -4.65 -18.52
CA GLU A 119 4.47 -3.32 -19.02
C GLU A 119 3.54 -2.45 -18.18
N PHE A 120 4.10 -1.96 -17.07
CA PHE A 120 3.40 -0.97 -16.26
C PHE A 120 3.04 0.13 -17.24
N GLN A 121 1.74 0.27 -17.50
CA GLN A 121 1.29 1.36 -18.35
C GLN A 121 1.93 2.61 -17.78
N LYS A 122 2.57 3.42 -18.63
CA LYS A 122 3.27 4.65 -18.20
C LYS A 122 2.27 5.71 -17.72
N THR A 123 1.44 5.31 -16.76
CA THR A 123 0.28 6.04 -16.22
C THR A 123 0.67 7.30 -15.47
N LEU A 124 1.93 7.38 -15.00
CA LEU A 124 2.48 8.54 -14.30
C LEU A 124 3.38 9.41 -15.17
N ARG A 125 3.37 9.22 -16.49
CA ARG A 125 4.19 10.05 -17.36
C ARG A 125 3.81 11.52 -17.23
N GLY A 126 4.80 12.37 -16.91
CA GLY A 126 4.60 13.79 -16.68
C GLY A 126 4.00 14.15 -15.31
N THR A 127 3.83 13.17 -14.41
CA THR A 127 3.43 13.42 -13.03
C THR A 127 4.68 13.71 -12.18
N PRO A 128 4.80 14.89 -11.53
CA PRO A 128 5.90 15.21 -10.65
C PRO A 128 5.88 14.34 -9.39
N VAL A 129 7.04 13.86 -8.96
CA VAL A 129 7.17 13.09 -7.70
C VAL A 129 8.15 13.83 -6.78
N ILE A 130 7.68 14.16 -5.59
CA ILE A 130 8.48 14.78 -4.52
C ILE A 130 8.82 13.71 -3.49
N ILE A 131 10.11 13.53 -3.21
CA ILE A 131 10.58 12.61 -2.17
C ILE A 131 11.18 13.40 -1.01
N MET A 132 10.68 13.15 0.20
CA MET A 132 11.11 13.85 1.40
C MET A 132 12.28 13.13 2.06
N ALA A 133 13.52 13.67 1.94
CA ALA A 133 14.75 13.04 2.40
C ALA A 133 15.60 13.91 3.34
N GLY A 134 15.03 14.97 3.93
CA GLY A 134 15.74 15.87 4.85
C GLY A 134 15.98 15.35 6.26
N GLY A 135 15.37 14.23 6.66
CA GLY A 135 15.36 13.71 8.02
C GLY A 135 16.68 13.07 8.48
N LYS A 136 16.99 13.16 9.80
CA LYS A 136 18.19 12.56 10.42
C LYS A 136 18.14 11.05 10.58
N GLY A 137 16.94 10.43 10.59
CA GLY A 137 16.78 8.99 10.75
C GLY A 137 17.23 8.44 12.12
N THR A 138 17.01 9.16 13.22
CA THR A 138 17.55 8.84 14.55
C THR A 138 17.13 7.49 15.11
N ARG A 139 15.97 6.95 14.71
CA ARG A 139 15.50 5.62 15.09
C ARG A 139 16.40 4.48 14.58
N LEU A 140 17.17 4.73 13.53
CA LEU A 140 18.12 3.77 12.95
C LEU A 140 19.57 4.03 13.42
N TYR A 141 19.81 4.73 14.53
CA TYR A 141 21.15 4.80 15.11
C TYR A 141 21.63 3.40 15.55
N PRO A 142 22.93 3.05 15.32
CA PRO A 142 24.04 3.91 14.88
C PRO A 142 24.21 4.06 13.36
N TYR A 143 23.49 3.32 12.51
CA TYR A 143 23.70 3.34 11.05
C TYR A 143 23.62 4.75 10.46
N THR A 144 22.59 5.53 10.85
CA THR A 144 22.39 6.89 10.31
C THR A 144 23.36 7.93 10.86
N LYS A 145 24.23 7.57 11.82
CA LYS A 145 25.39 8.39 12.16
C LYS A 145 26.47 8.37 11.07
N ILE A 146 26.53 7.29 10.28
CA ILE A 146 27.51 7.13 9.22
C ILE A 146 26.85 7.44 7.86
N LEU A 147 25.75 6.76 7.52
CA LEU A 147 25.08 6.83 6.25
C LEU A 147 23.72 7.52 6.40
N PRO A 148 23.34 8.49 5.52
CA PRO A 148 22.00 9.06 5.59
C PRO A 148 20.93 7.97 5.30
N LYS A 149 19.76 8.05 5.95
CA LYS A 149 18.69 7.05 5.83
C LYS A 149 18.35 6.67 4.39
N PRO A 150 18.23 7.61 3.42
CA PRO A 150 17.95 7.29 2.02
C PRO A 150 18.97 6.38 1.34
N LEU A 151 20.21 6.35 1.84
CA LEU A 151 21.29 5.54 1.28
C LEU A 151 21.51 4.19 2.02
N ILE A 152 20.70 3.88 3.03
CA ILE A 152 20.78 2.56 3.66
C ILE A 152 20.39 1.49 2.64
N PRO A 153 21.27 0.48 2.39
CA PRO A 153 20.99 -0.54 1.41
C PRO A 153 19.96 -1.54 1.93
N ILE A 154 19.02 -1.91 1.08
CA ILE A 154 18.06 -2.98 1.29
C ILE A 154 18.15 -3.92 0.09
N GLY A 155 18.55 -5.17 0.31
CA GLY A 155 18.78 -6.12 -0.78
C GLY A 155 19.80 -5.60 -1.81
N GLY A 156 20.90 -5.01 -1.34
CA GLY A 156 22.06 -4.63 -2.16
C GLY A 156 22.05 -3.25 -2.80
N ILE A 157 20.92 -2.51 -2.81
CA ILE A 157 20.84 -1.11 -3.32
C ILE A 157 20.16 -0.20 -2.30
N PRO A 158 20.43 1.13 -2.31
CA PRO A 158 19.78 2.08 -1.42
C PRO A 158 18.27 2.07 -1.53
N ILE A 159 17.58 2.27 -0.41
CA ILE A 159 16.12 2.34 -0.38
C ILE A 159 15.58 3.42 -1.31
N LEU A 160 16.21 4.59 -1.36
CA LEU A 160 15.81 5.69 -2.23
C LEU A 160 15.90 5.32 -3.71
N GLU A 161 16.94 4.57 -4.10
CA GLU A 161 17.07 4.10 -5.49
C GLU A 161 15.95 3.10 -5.84
N ARG A 162 15.54 2.22 -4.90
CA ARG A 162 14.39 1.32 -5.10
C ARG A 162 13.10 2.11 -5.31
N ILE A 163 12.89 3.15 -4.51
CA ILE A 163 11.72 4.03 -4.65
C ILE A 163 11.71 4.69 -6.04
N PHE A 164 12.84 5.26 -6.49
CA PHE A 164 12.93 5.83 -7.83
C PHE A 164 12.65 4.79 -8.92
N ARG A 165 13.30 3.62 -8.87
CA ARG A 165 13.10 2.54 -9.84
C ARG A 165 11.63 2.10 -9.92
N ARG A 166 10.93 2.07 -8.78
CA ARG A 166 9.51 1.72 -8.75
C ARG A 166 8.67 2.78 -9.47
N PHE A 167 8.85 4.04 -9.20
CA PHE A 167 8.15 5.12 -9.92
C PHE A 167 8.48 5.15 -11.41
N CYS A 168 9.72 4.87 -11.78
CA CYS A 168 10.13 4.80 -13.19
C CYS A 168 9.38 3.73 -13.98
N ARG A 169 8.98 2.62 -13.35
CA ARG A 169 8.14 1.59 -14.00
C ARG A 169 6.82 2.17 -14.50
N TYR A 170 6.26 3.16 -13.80
CA TYR A 170 5.04 3.88 -14.18
C TYR A 170 5.31 5.06 -15.10
N GLY A 171 6.57 5.29 -15.53
CA GLY A 171 6.93 6.33 -16.48
C GLY A 171 7.30 7.68 -15.89
N VAL A 172 7.56 7.76 -14.59
CA VAL A 172 8.09 8.98 -13.96
C VAL A 172 9.51 9.24 -14.46
N GLY A 173 9.77 10.46 -14.92
CA GLY A 173 11.09 10.91 -15.42
C GLY A 173 11.73 12.01 -14.57
N ASP A 174 10.95 12.69 -13.72
CA ASP A 174 11.42 13.83 -12.93
C ASP A 174 11.07 13.65 -11.45
N PHE A 175 12.11 13.76 -10.61
CA PHE A 175 11.98 13.67 -9.15
C PHE A 175 12.49 14.96 -8.50
N TYR A 176 11.75 15.46 -7.52
CA TYR A 176 12.15 16.55 -6.65
C TYR A 176 12.53 15.95 -5.30
N LEU A 177 13.80 16.01 -4.95
CA LEU A 177 14.32 15.41 -3.73
C LEU A 177 14.66 16.49 -2.70
N THR A 178 13.87 16.59 -1.62
CA THR A 178 14.20 17.51 -0.53
C THR A 178 15.29 16.90 0.34
N VAL A 179 16.37 17.64 0.58
CA VAL A 179 17.56 17.14 1.27
C VAL A 179 18.08 18.16 2.31
N ASN A 180 18.55 17.63 3.44
CA ASN A 180 19.20 18.41 4.49
C ASN A 180 20.36 17.62 5.10
N TYR A 181 20.07 16.64 5.96
CA TYR A 181 21.08 15.86 6.67
C TYR A 181 21.92 15.04 5.70
N LYS A 182 23.25 15.26 5.75
CA LYS A 182 24.24 14.58 4.88
C LYS A 182 23.91 14.63 3.38
N LYS A 183 23.36 15.75 2.93
CA LYS A 183 22.92 15.96 1.56
C LYS A 183 24.01 15.68 0.52
N GLU A 184 25.28 16.03 0.81
CA GLU A 184 26.38 15.83 -0.13
C GLU A 184 26.67 14.36 -0.39
N MET A 185 26.46 13.47 0.61
CA MET A 185 26.58 12.03 0.39
C MET A 185 25.48 11.51 -0.54
N ILE A 186 24.26 12.01 -0.39
CA ILE A 186 23.13 11.63 -1.26
C ILE A 186 23.42 12.08 -2.70
N LYS A 187 23.80 13.33 -2.88
CA LYS A 187 24.13 13.88 -4.20
C LYS A 187 25.29 13.14 -4.87
N SER A 188 26.37 12.90 -4.12
CA SER A 188 27.54 12.17 -4.61
C SER A 188 27.19 10.77 -5.09
N TYR A 189 26.37 10.04 -4.34
CA TYR A 189 25.95 8.69 -4.72
C TYR A 189 25.24 8.68 -6.08
N PHE A 190 24.23 9.54 -6.25
CA PHE A 190 23.45 9.57 -7.49
C PHE A 190 24.19 10.22 -8.66
N SER A 191 25.20 11.07 -8.42
CA SER A 191 26.01 11.65 -9.49
C SER A 191 26.95 10.65 -10.19
N GLU A 192 27.27 9.53 -9.54
CA GLU A 192 28.08 8.44 -10.09
C GLU A 192 27.27 7.44 -10.94
N LEU A 193 25.93 7.55 -10.94
CA LEU A 193 25.05 6.62 -11.64
C LEU A 193 24.60 7.18 -12.99
N ASP A 194 24.50 6.31 -14.00
CA ASP A 194 23.81 6.61 -15.26
C ASP A 194 22.31 6.38 -15.07
N LEU A 195 21.56 7.46 -14.80
CA LEU A 195 20.16 7.41 -14.43
C LEU A 195 19.25 7.70 -15.62
N PRO A 196 18.19 6.91 -15.85
CA PRO A 196 17.20 7.18 -16.89
C PRO A 196 16.17 8.27 -16.47
N TYR A 197 16.42 9.00 -15.40
CA TYR A 197 15.55 10.03 -14.82
C TYR A 197 16.37 11.20 -14.26
N THR A 198 15.70 12.32 -14.06
CA THR A 198 16.32 13.55 -13.52
C THR A 198 15.98 13.71 -12.03
N ILE A 199 16.97 14.11 -11.22
CA ILE A 199 16.77 14.46 -9.81
C ILE A 199 17.02 15.96 -9.62
N HIS A 200 15.96 16.68 -9.24
CA HIS A 200 16.01 18.09 -8.85
C HIS A 200 16.20 18.17 -7.32
N TYR A 201 17.39 18.57 -6.87
CA TYR A 201 17.67 18.67 -5.44
C TYR A 201 17.13 19.97 -4.86
N VAL A 202 16.33 19.86 -3.79
CA VAL A 202 15.78 20.98 -3.04
C VAL A 202 16.40 20.99 -1.65
N GLU A 203 17.27 21.97 -1.41
CA GLU A 203 18.05 22.03 -0.17
C GLU A 203 17.31 22.78 0.92
N GLU A 204 17.22 22.18 2.09
CA GLU A 204 16.73 22.83 3.30
C GLU A 204 17.91 23.37 4.10
N ASP A 205 17.88 24.64 4.50
CA ASP A 205 18.88 25.22 5.41
C ASP A 205 18.67 24.77 6.85
N GLN A 206 17.42 24.45 7.20
CA GLN A 206 17.00 23.90 8.49
C GLN A 206 15.87 22.89 8.28
N PRO A 207 15.67 21.92 9.19
CA PRO A 207 14.55 20.99 9.09
C PRO A 207 13.21 21.71 9.08
N LEU A 208 12.44 21.55 7.99
CA LEU A 208 11.13 22.21 7.82
C LEU A 208 9.94 21.24 7.98
N GLY A 209 10.18 20.00 8.43
CA GLY A 209 9.14 18.97 8.52
C GLY A 209 8.82 18.34 7.16
N THR A 210 7.79 17.49 7.11
CA THR A 210 7.48 16.70 5.91
C THR A 210 6.75 17.48 4.80
N ALA A 211 6.24 18.68 5.08
CA ALA A 211 5.60 19.53 4.07
C ALA A 211 6.33 20.84 3.84
N GLY A 212 6.98 21.41 4.87
CA GLY A 212 7.60 22.74 4.77
C GLY A 212 8.68 22.83 3.70
N SER A 213 9.44 21.75 3.47
CA SER A 213 10.45 21.69 2.41
C SER A 213 9.86 21.70 0.99
N ILE A 214 8.63 21.21 0.82
CA ILE A 214 7.94 21.19 -0.47
C ILE A 214 7.72 22.62 -0.99
N LYS A 215 7.49 23.57 -0.07
CA LYS A 215 7.34 24.98 -0.42
C LYS A 215 8.58 25.62 -1.04
N LEU A 216 9.77 25.05 -0.78
CA LEU A 216 11.03 25.51 -1.37
C LEU A 216 11.16 25.15 -2.86
N ILE A 217 10.31 24.26 -3.38
CA ILE A 217 10.24 23.96 -4.80
C ILE A 217 9.61 25.18 -5.47
N GLY A 218 10.43 26.05 -6.05
CA GLY A 218 9.96 27.30 -6.67
C GLY A 218 9.17 27.10 -7.96
N GLU A 219 9.07 25.87 -8.43
CA GLU A 219 8.37 25.50 -9.65
C GLU A 219 6.86 25.38 -9.42
N ARG A 220 6.07 25.77 -10.43
CA ARG A 220 4.60 25.55 -10.42
C ARG A 220 4.26 24.31 -11.22
N PHE A 221 3.47 23.45 -10.63
CA PHE A 221 2.95 22.27 -11.28
C PHE A 221 1.52 22.52 -11.77
N ASP A 222 1.19 22.01 -12.96
CA ASP A 222 -0.16 22.12 -13.55
C ASP A 222 -0.96 20.83 -13.44
N VAL A 223 -0.38 19.80 -12.83
CA VAL A 223 -0.97 18.47 -12.63
C VAL A 223 -0.82 18.03 -11.17
N PRO A 224 -1.63 17.08 -10.68
CA PRO A 224 -1.46 16.55 -9.34
C PRO A 224 -0.05 16.03 -9.09
N VAL A 225 0.45 16.25 -7.87
CA VAL A 225 1.80 15.92 -7.44
C VAL A 225 1.77 14.74 -6.49
N ILE A 226 2.66 13.77 -6.70
CA ILE A 226 2.86 12.67 -5.74
C ILE A 226 3.95 13.08 -4.76
N ILE A 227 3.68 12.91 -3.48
CA ILE A 227 4.63 13.18 -2.40
C ILE A 227 4.85 11.86 -1.65
N ALA A 228 6.10 11.48 -1.41
CA ALA A 228 6.42 10.25 -0.71
C ALA A 228 7.61 10.42 0.25
N ASN A 229 7.64 9.59 1.29
CA ASN A 229 8.81 9.44 2.15
C ASN A 229 9.95 8.73 1.40
N CYS A 230 11.19 8.94 1.86
CA CYS A 230 12.38 8.29 1.29
C CYS A 230 12.71 6.92 1.92
N ASP A 231 11.86 6.41 2.78
CA ASP A 231 12.10 5.24 3.63
C ASP A 231 10.96 4.20 3.59
N THR A 232 9.98 4.42 2.73
CA THR A 232 8.82 3.53 2.61
C THR A 232 8.68 3.00 1.17
N LEU A 233 8.44 1.69 1.04
CA LEU A 233 8.04 1.07 -0.21
C LEU A 233 6.55 0.71 -0.15
N ILE A 234 5.81 1.08 -1.17
CA ILE A 234 4.38 0.82 -1.28
C ILE A 234 4.12 -0.06 -2.49
N GLU A 235 3.58 -1.24 -2.22
CA GLU A 235 3.19 -2.25 -3.20
C GLU A 235 1.75 -2.02 -3.68
N ALA A 236 1.52 -0.91 -4.40
CA ALA A 236 0.24 -0.58 -5.00
C ALA A 236 0.41 -0.26 -6.48
N ASP A 237 -0.66 -0.28 -7.24
CA ASP A 237 -0.68 0.31 -8.58
C ASP A 237 -0.79 1.83 -8.45
N TYR A 238 0.30 2.54 -8.72
CA TYR A 238 0.36 3.99 -8.60
C TYR A 238 -0.52 4.71 -9.64
N GLY A 239 -0.80 4.07 -10.77
CA GLY A 239 -1.75 4.58 -11.76
C GLY A 239 -3.18 4.56 -11.22
N GLU A 240 -3.58 3.45 -10.55
CA GLU A 240 -4.89 3.37 -9.88
C GLU A 240 -5.01 4.40 -8.75
N VAL A 241 -3.95 4.63 -7.96
CA VAL A 241 -3.95 5.64 -6.89
C VAL A 241 -4.18 7.05 -7.47
N LEU A 242 -3.47 7.40 -8.56
CA LEU A 242 -3.67 8.68 -9.25
C LEU A 242 -5.05 8.77 -9.91
N GLY A 243 -5.53 7.68 -10.52
CA GLY A 243 -6.87 7.58 -11.08
C GLY A 243 -7.94 7.85 -10.03
N PHE A 244 -7.85 7.19 -8.89
CA PHE A 244 -8.74 7.41 -7.75
C PHE A 244 -8.77 8.87 -7.26
N HIS A 245 -7.58 9.50 -7.15
CA HIS A 245 -7.49 10.91 -6.76
C HIS A 245 -8.29 11.81 -7.70
N LYS A 246 -8.12 11.62 -9.01
CA LYS A 246 -8.80 12.40 -10.05
C LYS A 246 -10.31 12.13 -10.11
N GLU A 247 -10.69 10.85 -10.14
CA GLU A 247 -12.10 10.42 -10.24
C GLU A 247 -12.91 10.81 -9.03
N SER A 248 -12.30 10.74 -7.84
CA SER A 248 -12.94 11.17 -6.62
C SER A 248 -13.02 12.69 -6.48
N GLY A 249 -12.28 13.46 -7.28
CA GLY A 249 -12.16 14.91 -7.15
C GLY A 249 -11.60 15.32 -5.78
N ASN A 250 -10.61 14.59 -5.30
CA ASN A 250 -9.95 14.89 -4.03
C ASN A 250 -8.98 16.06 -4.21
N ASP A 251 -8.85 16.90 -3.18
CA ASP A 251 -7.83 17.93 -3.08
C ASP A 251 -6.51 17.35 -2.56
N LEU A 252 -6.62 16.38 -1.65
CA LEU A 252 -5.53 15.57 -1.12
C LEU A 252 -5.99 14.13 -1.01
N THR A 253 -5.20 13.18 -1.50
CA THR A 253 -5.39 11.74 -1.25
C THR A 253 -4.24 11.24 -0.39
N ILE A 254 -4.56 10.58 0.72
CA ILE A 254 -3.60 9.92 1.61
C ILE A 254 -3.63 8.43 1.27
N VAL A 255 -2.50 7.85 0.88
CA VAL A 255 -2.38 6.40 0.82
C VAL A 255 -2.25 5.89 2.26
N SER A 256 -3.15 4.99 2.63
CA SER A 256 -3.23 4.46 3.99
C SER A 256 -3.13 2.95 3.99
N SER A 257 -2.43 2.39 4.96
CA SER A 257 -2.35 0.94 5.15
C SER A 257 -3.24 0.51 6.30
N LEU A 258 -3.91 -0.63 6.17
CA LEU A 258 -4.57 -1.24 7.31
C LEU A 258 -3.49 -1.78 8.26
N LYS A 259 -3.60 -1.46 9.54
CA LYS A 259 -2.72 -1.98 10.60
C LYS A 259 -3.55 -2.70 11.64
N ASN A 260 -3.21 -3.96 11.90
CA ASN A 260 -3.84 -4.79 12.90
C ASN A 260 -2.95 -4.85 14.15
N ILE A 261 -3.53 -4.52 15.31
CA ILE A 261 -2.84 -4.50 16.61
C ILE A 261 -3.60 -5.43 17.54
N THR A 262 -3.00 -6.54 17.91
CA THR A 262 -3.56 -7.43 18.93
C THR A 262 -3.12 -6.96 20.30
N ILE A 263 -4.06 -6.70 21.20
CA ILE A 263 -3.75 -6.45 22.60
C ILE A 263 -3.51 -7.82 23.25
N PRO A 264 -2.29 -8.13 23.76
CA PRO A 264 -1.95 -9.49 24.21
C PRO A 264 -2.53 -9.85 25.59
N TYR A 265 -3.58 -9.15 26.02
CA TYR A 265 -4.24 -9.27 27.31
C TYR A 265 -5.75 -9.23 27.16
N GLY A 266 -6.48 -9.73 28.19
CA GLY A 266 -7.91 -9.47 28.33
C GLY A 266 -8.17 -7.97 28.56
N VAL A 267 -9.02 -7.38 27.72
CA VAL A 267 -9.45 -5.98 27.83
C VAL A 267 -10.76 -5.91 28.60
N LEU A 268 -10.81 -5.06 29.64
CA LEU A 268 -11.98 -4.85 30.47
C LEU A 268 -12.67 -3.55 30.06
N TYR A 269 -13.96 -3.62 29.81
CA TYR A 269 -14.80 -2.44 29.60
C TYR A 269 -15.52 -2.11 30.91
N SER A 270 -15.34 -0.90 31.42
CA SER A 270 -15.92 -0.47 32.72
C SER A 270 -17.21 0.34 32.52
N LYS A 271 -18.08 0.26 33.53
CA LYS A 271 -19.21 1.16 33.77
C LYS A 271 -18.91 2.07 34.98
N GLU A 272 -19.89 2.91 35.33
CA GLU A 272 -19.81 3.73 36.54
C GLU A 272 -19.54 2.86 37.77
N GLN A 273 -18.93 3.46 38.79
CA GLN A 273 -18.54 2.84 40.07
C GLN A 273 -17.54 1.67 39.95
N GLY A 274 -16.79 1.56 38.83
CA GLY A 274 -15.77 0.53 38.63
C GLY A 274 -16.33 -0.87 38.31
N LEU A 275 -17.61 -0.98 38.00
CA LEU A 275 -18.20 -2.26 37.57
C LEU A 275 -17.73 -2.63 36.17
N VAL A 276 -17.38 -3.89 35.96
CA VAL A 276 -17.04 -4.43 34.65
C VAL A 276 -18.31 -4.70 33.84
N SER A 277 -18.39 -4.15 32.63
CA SER A 277 -19.51 -4.36 31.70
C SER A 277 -19.32 -5.56 30.80
N SER A 278 -18.10 -5.76 30.32
CA SER A 278 -17.70 -6.86 29.47
C SER A 278 -16.18 -7.06 29.52
N MET A 279 -15.73 -8.21 29.07
CA MET A 279 -14.33 -8.54 28.92
C MET A 279 -14.14 -9.21 27.55
N GLU A 280 -13.06 -8.86 26.85
CA GLU A 280 -12.68 -9.42 25.57
C GLU A 280 -11.24 -9.90 25.64
N GLU A 281 -11.03 -11.19 25.37
CA GLU A 281 -9.69 -11.79 25.43
C GLU A 281 -8.91 -11.54 24.14
N LYS A 282 -7.76 -10.89 24.28
CA LYS A 282 -6.83 -10.58 23.17
C LYS A 282 -7.51 -9.94 21.95
N PRO A 283 -8.26 -8.84 22.15
CA PRO A 283 -8.94 -8.19 21.05
C PRO A 283 -7.94 -7.68 20.00
N MET A 284 -8.36 -7.74 18.74
CA MET A 284 -7.64 -7.18 17.62
C MET A 284 -8.28 -5.86 17.20
N LEU A 285 -7.47 -4.81 17.20
CA LEU A 285 -7.87 -3.47 16.76
C LEU A 285 -7.29 -3.21 15.37
N SER A 286 -8.12 -2.74 14.45
CA SER A 286 -7.72 -2.43 13.08
C SER A 286 -7.88 -0.94 12.80
N TYR A 287 -6.80 -0.31 12.32
CA TYR A 287 -6.77 1.11 12.00
C TYR A 287 -6.13 1.34 10.63
N PHE A 288 -6.57 2.37 9.93
CA PHE A 288 -5.85 2.89 8.79
C PHE A 288 -4.75 3.83 9.28
N ILE A 289 -3.51 3.51 8.93
CA ILE A 289 -2.34 4.33 9.23
C ILE A 289 -1.88 5.07 7.98
N ASN A 290 -1.32 6.25 8.19
CA ASN A 290 -0.74 7.06 7.14
C ASN A 290 0.61 6.48 6.71
N THR A 291 0.76 6.15 5.42
CA THR A 291 1.98 5.55 4.87
C THR A 291 3.08 6.55 4.53
N GLY A 292 2.77 7.85 4.56
CA GLY A 292 3.68 8.90 4.09
C GLY A 292 3.70 9.09 2.58
N MET A 293 2.76 8.48 1.84
CA MET A 293 2.54 8.76 0.43
C MET A 293 1.21 9.51 0.23
N TYR A 294 1.26 10.56 -0.59
CA TYR A 294 0.13 11.45 -0.84
C TYR A 294 0.05 11.82 -2.30
N ILE A 295 -1.16 12.16 -2.76
CA ILE A 295 -1.37 12.87 -4.02
C ILE A 295 -2.10 14.16 -3.71
N ILE A 296 -1.61 15.28 -4.20
CA ILE A 296 -2.13 16.61 -3.90
C ILE A 296 -2.32 17.44 -5.16
N ASN A 297 -3.39 18.20 -5.23
CA ASN A 297 -3.53 19.24 -6.24
C ASN A 297 -2.55 20.38 -5.95
N PRO A 298 -1.83 20.87 -6.97
CA PRO A 298 -0.66 21.76 -6.78
C PRO A 298 -1.01 23.10 -6.11
N GLU A 299 -2.24 23.60 -6.27
CA GLU A 299 -2.68 24.84 -5.63
C GLU A 299 -2.62 24.78 -4.10
N HIS A 300 -2.73 23.58 -3.51
CA HIS A 300 -2.66 23.42 -2.06
C HIS A 300 -1.24 23.44 -1.50
N ILE A 301 -0.22 23.25 -2.33
CA ILE A 301 1.18 23.46 -1.96
C ILE A 301 1.42 24.93 -1.58
N LEU A 302 0.69 25.84 -2.22
CA LEU A 302 0.80 27.28 -1.92
C LEU A 302 0.31 27.64 -0.52
N ARG A 303 -0.52 26.78 0.12
CA ARG A 303 -1.02 26.98 1.49
C ARG A 303 -0.02 26.65 2.58
N ILE A 304 1.06 25.93 2.23
CA ILE A 304 2.15 25.64 3.15
C ILE A 304 2.82 26.96 3.54
N PRO A 305 2.99 27.27 4.86
CA PRO A 305 3.66 28.47 5.30
C PRO A 305 5.12 28.50 4.88
N ASP A 306 5.62 29.70 4.54
CA ASP A 306 7.02 29.88 4.14
C ASP A 306 7.96 29.65 5.33
N ARG A 307 9.05 28.89 5.11
CA ARG A 307 10.16 28.67 6.05
C ARG A 307 9.74 28.27 7.47
N THR A 308 8.64 27.54 7.59
CA THR A 308 8.07 27.10 8.86
C THR A 308 8.13 25.58 8.95
N ILE A 309 8.37 25.05 10.16
CA ILE A 309 8.23 23.60 10.39
C ILE A 309 6.77 23.24 10.21
N TYR A 310 6.48 22.48 9.17
CA TYR A 310 5.13 22.11 8.77
C TYR A 310 5.10 20.67 8.27
N HIS A 311 4.13 19.89 8.73
CA HIS A 311 4.01 18.48 8.38
C HIS A 311 2.85 18.25 7.41
N MET A 312 2.88 17.16 6.64
CA MET A 312 1.77 16.76 5.77
C MET A 312 0.47 16.55 6.54
N THR A 313 0.55 16.11 7.80
CA THR A 313 -0.61 16.01 8.70
C THR A 313 -1.22 17.38 9.00
N ASN A 314 -0.40 18.41 9.23
CA ASN A 314 -0.90 19.78 9.43
C ASN A 314 -1.60 20.30 8.17
N LEU A 315 -1.05 20.01 6.98
CA LEU A 315 -1.67 20.38 5.72
C LEU A 315 -3.02 19.66 5.52
N ALA A 316 -3.08 18.38 5.82
CA ALA A 316 -4.32 17.60 5.76
C ALA A 316 -5.40 18.17 6.71
N ASP A 317 -5.03 18.48 7.96
CA ASP A 317 -5.93 19.08 8.95
C ASP A 317 -6.42 20.46 8.48
N GLN A 318 -5.52 21.28 7.92
CA GLN A 318 -5.88 22.59 7.37
C GLN A 318 -6.86 22.46 6.20
N LEU A 319 -6.65 21.49 5.31
CA LEU A 319 -7.54 21.25 4.16
C LEU A 319 -8.91 20.78 4.63
N MET A 320 -8.97 19.78 5.53
CA MET A 320 -10.24 19.29 6.09
C MET A 320 -11.02 20.41 6.79
N SER A 321 -10.34 21.21 7.61
CA SER A 321 -10.95 22.35 8.30
C SER A 321 -11.42 23.45 7.35
N GLY A 322 -10.77 23.58 6.20
CA GLY A 322 -11.14 24.51 5.13
C GLY A 322 -12.26 24.01 4.21
N GLY A 323 -12.82 22.83 4.46
CA GLY A 323 -13.88 22.23 3.65
C GLY A 323 -13.39 21.59 2.34
N PHE A 324 -12.09 21.38 2.18
CA PHE A 324 -11.50 20.70 1.03
C PHE A 324 -11.64 19.19 1.17
N LYS A 325 -11.65 18.48 0.05
CA LYS A 325 -11.88 17.05 0.01
C LYS A 325 -10.58 16.27 0.23
N VAL A 326 -10.37 15.81 1.45
CA VAL A 326 -9.26 14.91 1.81
C VAL A 326 -9.75 13.47 1.78
N GLY A 327 -9.27 12.69 0.82
CA GLY A 327 -9.64 11.29 0.63
C GLY A 327 -8.56 10.32 1.12
N MET A 328 -8.94 9.06 1.29
CA MET A 328 -8.07 7.97 1.69
C MET A 328 -8.09 6.87 0.62
N TYR A 329 -6.91 6.41 0.19
CA TYR A 329 -6.75 5.22 -0.65
C TYR A 329 -6.17 4.08 0.19
N PRO A 330 -6.99 3.08 0.57
CA PRO A 330 -6.53 2.00 1.42
C PRO A 330 -5.72 0.96 0.63
N ILE A 331 -4.62 0.51 1.24
CA ILE A 331 -3.82 -0.64 0.79
C ILE A 331 -3.73 -1.68 1.91
N SER A 332 -3.36 -2.89 1.57
CA SER A 332 -3.16 -3.96 2.53
C SER A 332 -1.96 -3.72 3.45
N GLU A 333 -1.92 -4.38 4.62
CA GLU A 333 -0.79 -4.28 5.54
C GLU A 333 0.51 -4.75 4.88
N ASN A 334 0.44 -5.82 4.10
CA ASN A 334 1.59 -6.36 3.38
C ASN A 334 2.08 -5.47 2.23
N SER A 335 1.26 -4.57 1.74
CA SER A 335 1.63 -3.62 0.69
C SER A 335 2.40 -2.40 1.20
N PHE A 336 2.55 -2.26 2.52
CA PHE A 336 3.26 -1.16 3.16
C PHE A 336 4.51 -1.66 3.86
N LEU A 337 5.66 -1.18 3.44
CA LEU A 337 6.96 -1.54 3.97
C LEU A 337 7.66 -0.26 4.45
N ASP A 338 7.82 -0.14 5.75
CA ASP A 338 8.49 1.00 6.39
C ASP A 338 9.86 0.59 6.92
N MET A 339 10.89 1.30 6.53
CA MET A 339 12.25 1.15 7.05
C MET A 339 12.47 2.05 8.29
N GLY A 340 11.44 2.28 9.11
CA GLY A 340 11.51 3.14 10.30
C GLY A 340 12.30 2.56 11.44
N GLU A 341 12.35 1.22 11.56
CA GLU A 341 12.98 0.46 12.65
C GLU A 341 13.74 -0.75 12.11
N PHE A 342 14.67 -1.29 12.91
CA PHE A 342 15.54 -2.40 12.48
C PHE A 342 14.77 -3.68 12.13
N GLU A 343 13.75 -4.01 12.90
CA GLU A 343 12.93 -5.20 12.64
C GLU A 343 12.18 -5.10 11.34
N GLU A 344 11.59 -3.94 11.06
CA GLU A 344 10.87 -3.69 9.80
C GLU A 344 11.82 -3.65 8.60
N MET A 345 13.01 -3.07 8.78
CA MET A 345 14.07 -3.10 7.77
C MET A 345 14.46 -4.54 7.41
N LYS A 346 14.62 -5.42 8.39
CA LYS A 346 14.95 -6.82 8.17
C LYS A 346 13.82 -7.56 7.41
N LYS A 347 12.57 -7.35 7.81
CA LYS A 347 11.40 -7.92 7.10
C LYS A 347 11.34 -7.46 5.66
N MET A 348 11.59 -6.16 5.41
CA MET A 348 11.65 -5.61 4.04
C MET A 348 12.74 -6.30 3.22
N GLU A 349 13.94 -6.49 3.79
CA GLU A 349 15.04 -7.14 3.11
C GLU A 349 14.75 -8.62 2.80
N GLU A 350 14.17 -9.36 3.74
CA GLU A 350 13.74 -10.75 3.54
C GLU A 350 12.72 -10.86 2.39
N ARG A 351 11.74 -9.96 2.32
CA ARG A 351 10.72 -9.96 1.26
C ARG A 351 11.28 -9.58 -0.12
N ILE A 352 12.26 -8.71 -0.17
CA ILE A 352 12.96 -8.35 -1.42
C ILE A 352 13.81 -9.53 -1.89
N ASN A 353 14.57 -10.15 -0.99
CA ASN A 353 15.45 -11.27 -1.32
C ASN A 353 14.67 -12.54 -1.73
N SER A 354 13.45 -12.73 -1.24
CA SER A 354 12.56 -13.83 -1.66
C SER A 354 11.89 -13.59 -3.01
N GLY A 355 12.09 -12.42 -3.65
CA GLY A 355 11.46 -12.07 -4.94
C GLY A 355 9.96 -11.75 -4.84
N VAL A 356 9.42 -11.65 -3.63
CA VAL A 356 8.01 -11.24 -3.39
C VAL A 356 7.82 -9.78 -3.79
N ILE A 357 8.88 -8.98 -3.67
CA ILE A 357 8.91 -7.54 -3.98
C ILE A 357 10.04 -7.27 -4.98
N THR A 358 9.74 -6.52 -6.01
CA THR A 358 10.70 -6.19 -7.07
C THR A 358 10.96 -4.68 -7.17
#